data_667223aa2ac6abb1f669ca55405b93f8
#
_entry.id   667223aa2ac6abb1f669ca55405b93f8
#
_cell.length_a   1.000
_cell.length_b   1.000
_cell.length_c   1.000
_cell.angle_alpha   90.00
_cell.angle_beta   90.00
_cell.angle_gamma   90.00
#
_symmetry.space_group_name_H-M   'P 1'
#
loop_
_entity.id
_entity.type
_entity.pdbx_description
1 polymer ?
#
loop_
_entity_poly.entity_id
_entity_poly.type
_entity_poly.pdbx_seq_one_letter_code
_entity_poly.pdbx_strand_id
1 'polypeptide(L)'
;GVGGVDSYDLDSTTDNRGSKGACHLYNKFSMSAPPNMFVAEYASRPPLARIFYEDVLMAAVFYGYPLLIENNKYGIVRYFESRGYEEYVMGRPEHLKSPNAASNTKTRGIPSNSVDVIQAHAQAIEAYVEEHVGINENTGEMGNMYFDRTLDDWIGYKIDNRTKYDLTISSGLALLGAQKFKQKKKESAFNDKTFFRRYKEEIRR
;
A
#
# COMPACT_ATOMS: atom_id res chain seq x y z
N GLY A 1 -1.78 -8.75 -1.30
CA GLY A 1 -1.81 -7.29 -1.48
C GLY A 1 -1.55 -6.54 -0.19
N VAL A 2 -1.62 -5.24 -0.26
CA VAL A 2 -1.39 -4.33 0.86
C VAL A 2 -2.18 -3.05 0.64
N GLY A 3 -2.61 -2.37 1.71
CA GLY A 3 -3.22 -1.06 1.61
C GLY A 3 -2.36 0.05 2.22
N GLY A 4 -2.64 1.29 1.80
CA GLY A 4 -2.09 2.50 2.39
C GLY A 4 -3.22 3.42 2.82
N VAL A 5 -3.09 4.05 3.99
CA VAL A 5 -4.16 4.87 4.57
C VAL A 5 -3.61 6.18 5.10
N ASP A 6 -4.19 7.27 4.64
CA ASP A 6 -4.11 8.59 5.25
C ASP A 6 -5.45 8.87 5.95
N SER A 7 -5.44 9.06 7.25
CA SER A 7 -6.65 9.20 8.06
C SER A 7 -6.78 10.59 8.69
N TYR A 8 -7.94 10.85 9.29
CA TYR A 8 -8.19 12.06 10.08
C TYR A 8 -8.84 11.69 11.43
N ASP A 9 -8.59 12.49 12.47
CA ASP A 9 -9.08 12.22 13.83
C ASP A 9 -10.22 13.16 14.28
N LEU A 10 -10.39 14.32 13.61
CA LEU A 10 -11.40 15.29 13.99
C LEU A 10 -12.71 15.08 13.23
N ASP A 11 -13.79 14.91 13.97
CA ASP A 11 -15.13 14.63 13.44
C ASP A 11 -15.70 15.83 12.64
N SER A 12 -15.41 17.06 13.04
CA SER A 12 -15.85 18.26 12.29
C SER A 12 -14.80 19.37 12.35
N THR A 13 -14.62 20.04 11.22
CA THR A 13 -14.05 21.37 11.16
C THR A 13 -15.15 22.34 10.73
N THR A 14 -15.24 23.48 11.39
CA THR A 14 -16.26 24.52 11.14
C THR A 14 -16.27 25.01 9.68
N ASP A 15 -15.21 24.76 8.93
CA ASP A 15 -15.00 25.34 7.60
C ASP A 15 -15.20 24.35 6.44
N ASN A 16 -15.58 23.10 6.67
CA ASN A 16 -15.68 22.07 5.64
C ASN A 16 -14.39 21.87 4.78
N ARG A 17 -13.27 22.47 5.20
CA ARG A 17 -11.96 22.48 4.53
C ARG A 17 -11.00 21.43 5.08
N GLY A 18 -11.47 20.53 5.91
CA GLY A 18 -10.66 19.50 6.51
C GLY A 18 -10.17 18.49 5.49
N SER A 19 -8.96 17.99 5.71
CA SER A 19 -8.38 16.84 4.99
C SER A 19 -9.38 15.68 4.95
N LYS A 20 -9.49 15.01 3.83
CA LYS A 20 -10.31 13.79 3.68
C LYS A 20 -9.50 12.60 4.20
N GLY A 21 -10.18 11.52 4.57
CA GLY A 21 -9.51 10.24 4.70
C GLY A 21 -9.37 9.60 3.33
N ALA A 22 -8.24 8.97 3.06
CA ALA A 22 -8.00 8.23 1.84
C ALA A 22 -7.41 6.85 2.13
N CYS A 23 -7.83 5.86 1.35
CA CYS A 23 -7.33 4.50 1.41
C CYS A 23 -7.16 3.95 0.00
N HIS A 24 -6.00 3.35 -0.25
CA HIS A 24 -5.74 2.60 -1.47
C HIS A 24 -5.39 1.16 -1.14
N LEU A 25 -5.93 0.23 -1.94
CA LEU A 25 -5.55 -1.17 -1.89
C LEU A 25 -4.78 -1.54 -3.14
N TYR A 26 -3.61 -2.12 -2.94
CA TYR A 26 -2.64 -2.45 -3.98
C TYR A 26 -2.36 -3.94 -4.01
N ASN A 27 -2.52 -4.54 -5.19
CA ASN A 27 -2.27 -5.94 -5.44
C ASN A 27 -0.89 -6.12 -6.06
N LYS A 28 0.09 -6.51 -5.25
CA LYS A 28 1.45 -6.75 -5.73
C LYS A 28 1.59 -8.09 -6.44
N PHE A 29 0.94 -9.13 -5.89
CA PHE A 29 0.98 -10.48 -6.43
C PHE A 29 -0.43 -11.04 -6.52
N SER A 30 -0.78 -11.57 -7.67
CA SER A 30 -2.06 -12.23 -7.86
C SER A 30 -1.90 -13.46 -8.76
N MET A 31 -2.74 -14.45 -8.52
CA MET A 31 -2.89 -15.60 -9.42
C MET A 31 -4.03 -15.40 -10.42
N SER A 32 -4.95 -14.49 -10.15
CA SER A 32 -6.19 -14.30 -10.92
C SER A 32 -6.37 -12.90 -11.48
N ALA A 33 -5.53 -11.94 -11.10
CA ALA A 33 -5.57 -10.56 -11.60
C ALA A 33 -4.15 -10.11 -11.95
N PRO A 34 -3.98 -9.07 -12.79
CA PRO A 34 -2.66 -8.51 -13.05
C PRO A 34 -1.95 -8.10 -11.76
N PRO A 35 -0.65 -8.42 -11.62
CA PRO A 35 0.15 -7.93 -10.51
C PRO A 35 0.41 -6.42 -10.66
N ASN A 36 0.89 -5.80 -9.59
CA ASN A 36 1.26 -4.39 -9.56
C ASN A 36 0.13 -3.43 -9.94
N MET A 37 -1.07 -3.67 -9.40
CA MET A 37 -2.27 -2.89 -9.71
C MET A 37 -2.95 -2.39 -8.45
N PHE A 38 -3.39 -1.14 -8.46
CA PHE A 38 -4.35 -0.65 -7.48
C PHE A 38 -5.74 -1.25 -7.77
N VAL A 39 -6.34 -1.89 -6.78
CA VAL A 39 -7.62 -2.61 -6.91
C VAL A 39 -8.78 -1.88 -6.24
N ALA A 40 -8.50 -0.90 -5.38
CA ALA A 40 -9.51 -0.06 -4.77
C ALA A 40 -8.94 1.31 -4.39
N GLU A 41 -9.77 2.33 -4.55
CA GLU A 41 -9.58 3.70 -4.08
C GLU A 41 -10.80 4.08 -3.24
N TYR A 42 -10.57 4.59 -2.05
CA TYR A 42 -11.59 5.16 -1.20
C TYR A 42 -11.12 6.50 -0.65
N ALA A 43 -11.86 7.57 -0.91
CA ALA A 43 -11.60 8.87 -0.32
C ALA A 43 -12.90 9.51 0.10
N SER A 44 -13.04 9.75 1.40
CA SER A 44 -14.26 10.25 2.00
C SER A 44 -13.97 11.04 3.27
N ARG A 45 -14.92 11.90 3.63
CA ARG A 45 -14.95 12.58 4.92
C ARG A 45 -16.35 12.48 5.52
N PRO A 46 -16.75 11.31 6.04
CA PRO A 46 -18.00 11.19 6.77
C PRO A 46 -17.99 12.09 8.02
N PRO A 47 -19.18 12.47 8.53
CA PRO A 47 -19.31 13.35 9.68
C PRO A 47 -18.60 12.88 10.94
N LEU A 48 -18.48 11.55 11.10
CA LEU A 48 -17.78 10.91 12.21
C LEU A 48 -16.59 10.12 11.66
N ALA A 49 -15.39 10.39 12.16
CA ALA A 49 -14.17 9.71 11.73
C ALA A 49 -14.26 8.18 11.86
N ARG A 50 -14.97 7.69 12.89
CA ARG A 50 -15.19 6.25 13.10
C ARG A 50 -15.91 5.55 11.93
N ILE A 51 -16.71 6.26 11.13
CA ILE A 51 -17.37 5.68 9.94
C ILE A 51 -16.29 5.39 8.88
N PHE A 52 -15.40 6.34 8.63
CA PHE A 52 -14.25 6.12 7.74
C PHE A 52 -13.38 4.96 8.24
N TYR A 53 -13.12 4.88 9.55
CA TYR A 53 -12.30 3.80 10.12
C TYR A 53 -12.95 2.42 9.92
N GLU A 54 -14.28 2.32 10.08
CA GLU A 54 -15.01 1.07 9.86
C GLU A 54 -15.02 0.67 8.38
N ASP A 55 -15.22 1.62 7.46
CA ASP A 55 -15.18 1.36 6.03
C ASP A 55 -13.80 0.82 5.61
N VAL A 56 -12.71 1.41 6.13
CA VAL A 56 -11.34 0.97 5.87
C VAL A 56 -11.08 -0.41 6.49
N LEU A 57 -11.59 -0.66 7.70
CA LEU A 57 -11.49 -1.98 8.35
C LEU A 57 -12.22 -3.05 7.54
N MET A 58 -13.45 -2.78 7.12
CA MET A 58 -14.22 -3.71 6.28
C MET A 58 -13.50 -4.01 4.97
N ALA A 59 -12.91 -3.00 4.33
CA ALA A 59 -12.12 -3.19 3.12
C ALA A 59 -10.88 -4.07 3.38
N ALA A 60 -10.15 -3.80 4.47
CA ALA A 60 -8.97 -4.59 4.84
C ALA A 60 -9.33 -6.07 5.06
N VAL A 61 -10.41 -6.34 5.77
CA VAL A 61 -10.88 -7.71 6.04
C VAL A 61 -11.38 -8.38 4.77
N PHE A 62 -12.19 -7.68 3.95
CA PHE A 62 -12.73 -8.23 2.71
C PHE A 62 -11.64 -8.67 1.72
N TYR A 63 -10.61 -7.84 1.53
CA TYR A 63 -9.49 -8.17 0.65
C TYR A 63 -8.40 -9.03 1.33
N GLY A 64 -8.42 -9.14 2.66
CA GLY A 64 -7.36 -9.80 3.42
C GLY A 64 -6.02 -9.05 3.36
N TYR A 65 -6.04 -7.72 3.24
CA TYR A 65 -4.84 -6.92 3.04
C TYR A 65 -4.45 -6.17 4.30
N PRO A 66 -3.19 -6.33 4.79
CA PRO A 66 -2.66 -5.47 5.83
C PRO A 66 -2.46 -4.04 5.31
N LEU A 67 -2.57 -3.07 6.20
CA LEU A 67 -2.56 -1.65 5.89
C LEU A 67 -1.33 -0.96 6.48
N LEU A 68 -0.60 -0.19 5.68
CA LEU A 68 0.37 0.78 6.17
C LEU A 68 -0.35 2.11 6.39
N ILE A 69 -0.56 2.45 7.65
CA ILE A 69 -1.35 3.61 8.06
C ILE A 69 -0.43 4.75 8.45
N GLU A 70 -0.74 5.99 8.02
CA GLU A 70 -0.10 7.18 8.56
C GLU A 70 -0.46 7.32 10.05
N ASN A 71 0.55 7.33 10.93
CA ASN A 71 0.32 7.34 12.37
C ASN A 71 0.53 8.70 13.05
N ASN A 72 0.61 9.76 12.28
CA ASN A 72 0.59 11.13 12.80
C ASN A 72 -0.73 11.44 13.54
N LYS A 73 -1.78 10.72 13.14
CA LYS A 73 -3.10 10.68 13.79
C LYS A 73 -3.40 9.23 14.16
N TYR A 74 -3.48 8.93 15.45
CA TYR A 74 -3.50 7.56 15.95
C TYR A 74 -4.92 6.98 16.15
N GLY A 75 -5.97 7.76 15.84
CA GLY A 75 -7.37 7.36 16.04
C GLY A 75 -7.75 6.07 15.34
N ILE A 76 -7.41 5.95 14.05
CA ILE A 76 -7.72 4.75 13.27
C ILE A 76 -6.99 3.51 13.80
N VAL A 77 -5.73 3.63 14.23
CA VAL A 77 -4.96 2.50 14.79
C VAL A 77 -5.61 2.00 16.07
N ARG A 78 -5.97 2.92 16.99
CA ARG A 78 -6.71 2.58 18.22
C ARG A 78 -8.08 1.96 17.93
N TYR A 79 -8.73 2.41 16.86
CA TYR A 79 -10.00 1.82 16.44
C TYR A 79 -9.82 0.35 16.04
N PHE A 80 -8.83 0.02 15.21
CA PHE A 80 -8.52 -1.36 14.84
C PHE A 80 -8.17 -2.20 16.06
N GLU A 81 -7.35 -1.68 16.98
CA GLU A 81 -7.01 -2.34 18.25
C GLU A 81 -8.26 -2.62 19.09
N SER A 82 -9.17 -1.64 19.25
CA SER A 82 -10.39 -1.78 20.03
C SER A 82 -11.38 -2.78 19.43
N ARG A 83 -11.30 -3.02 18.13
CA ARG A 83 -12.11 -3.98 17.38
C ARG A 83 -11.46 -5.37 17.32
N GLY A 84 -10.21 -5.54 17.80
CA GLY A 84 -9.48 -6.80 17.78
C GLY A 84 -8.90 -7.15 16.40
N TYR A 85 -8.61 -6.15 15.57
CA TYR A 85 -8.07 -6.31 14.20
C TYR A 85 -6.70 -5.64 14.05
N GLU A 86 -5.95 -5.55 15.11
CA GLU A 86 -4.63 -4.93 15.10
C GLU A 86 -3.62 -5.61 14.17
N GLU A 87 -3.81 -6.86 13.81
CA GLU A 87 -2.96 -7.60 12.87
C GLU A 87 -3.02 -7.03 11.44
N TYR A 88 -4.11 -6.33 11.11
CA TYR A 88 -4.20 -5.62 9.83
C TYR A 88 -3.38 -4.34 9.78
N VAL A 89 -2.89 -3.83 10.90
CA VAL A 89 -2.05 -2.63 10.93
C VAL A 89 -0.58 -3.01 10.86
N MET A 90 0.06 -2.65 9.75
CA MET A 90 1.49 -2.89 9.53
C MET A 90 2.34 -2.02 10.43
N GLY A 91 3.48 -2.56 10.87
CA GLY A 91 4.56 -1.75 11.43
C GLY A 91 5.37 -1.07 10.32
N ARG A 92 6.21 -0.11 10.71
CA ARG A 92 7.12 0.61 9.81
C ARG A 92 7.97 -0.38 9.00
N PRO A 93 8.08 -0.23 7.65
CA PRO A 93 8.92 -1.07 6.83
C PRO A 93 10.40 -1.04 7.28
N GLU A 94 11.09 -2.17 7.20
CA GLU A 94 12.48 -2.33 7.69
C GLU A 94 13.44 -1.32 7.08
N HIS A 95 13.35 -1.09 5.76
CA HIS A 95 14.22 -0.18 5.03
C HIS A 95 14.04 1.31 5.39
N LEU A 96 12.95 1.64 6.10
CA LEU A 96 12.66 2.98 6.58
C LEU A 96 12.87 3.13 8.10
N LYS A 97 13.39 2.10 8.78
CA LYS A 97 13.70 2.17 10.20
C LYS A 97 14.97 2.98 10.42
N SER A 98 14.92 3.92 11.36
CA SER A 98 16.13 4.62 11.79
C SER A 98 17.07 3.64 12.53
N PRO A 99 18.38 3.63 12.22
CA PRO A 99 19.33 2.74 12.88
C PRO A 99 19.41 2.91 14.41
N ASN A 100 19.03 4.08 14.91
CA ASN A 100 19.11 4.43 16.32
C ASN A 100 17.82 4.21 17.11
N ALA A 101 16.76 3.71 16.49
CA ALA A 101 15.47 3.59 17.15
C ALA A 101 15.24 2.16 17.67
N ALA A 102 15.77 1.85 18.84
CA ALA A 102 15.48 0.60 19.57
C ALA A 102 13.98 0.36 19.84
N SER A 103 13.13 1.37 19.67
CA SER A 103 11.69 1.28 19.93
C SER A 103 10.80 1.06 18.71
N ASN A 104 11.33 1.06 17.47
CA ASN A 104 10.54 1.01 16.24
C ASN A 104 9.88 -0.34 15.95
N THR A 105 10.21 -1.39 16.68
CA THR A 105 9.67 -2.74 16.43
C THR A 105 8.23 -2.93 16.91
N LYS A 106 7.75 -2.04 17.77
CA LYS A 106 6.39 -2.15 18.36
C LYS A 106 5.41 -1.08 17.87
N THR A 107 5.87 -0.06 17.16
CA THR A 107 4.99 1.02 16.70
C THR A 107 4.27 0.62 15.44
N ARG A 108 2.95 0.62 15.48
CA ARG A 108 2.09 0.37 14.31
C ARG A 108 1.98 1.63 13.46
N GLY A 109 1.88 1.44 12.14
CA GLY A 109 1.85 2.54 11.19
C GLY A 109 3.21 3.18 10.93
N ILE A 110 3.22 4.31 10.23
CA ILE A 110 4.41 5.05 9.84
C ILE A 110 4.19 6.56 9.99
N PRO A 111 5.14 7.31 10.63
CA PRO A 111 5.07 8.75 10.61
C PRO A 111 5.48 9.27 9.22
N SER A 112 4.61 10.02 8.56
CA SER A 112 4.86 10.54 7.22
C SER A 112 5.62 11.86 7.19
N ASN A 113 5.98 12.41 8.34
CA ASN A 113 6.63 13.72 8.47
C ASN A 113 8.18 13.69 8.52
N SER A 114 8.80 12.51 8.50
CA SER A 114 10.26 12.41 8.39
C SER A 114 10.71 12.55 6.94
N VAL A 115 11.83 13.23 6.71
CA VAL A 115 12.40 13.47 5.37
C VAL A 115 12.57 12.16 4.60
N ASP A 116 13.11 11.14 5.26
CA ASP A 116 13.36 9.82 4.64
C ASP A 116 12.06 9.17 4.15
N VAL A 117 10.97 9.28 4.91
CA VAL A 117 9.66 8.73 4.53
C VAL A 117 9.05 9.53 3.39
N ILE A 118 9.17 10.86 3.42
CA ILE A 118 8.65 11.73 2.35
C ILE A 118 9.36 11.42 1.02
N GLN A 119 10.69 11.29 1.06
CA GLN A 119 11.46 10.97 -0.14
C GLN A 119 11.15 9.55 -0.66
N ALA A 120 11.16 8.55 0.22
CA ALA A 120 10.84 7.18 -0.17
C ALA A 120 9.42 7.05 -0.73
N HIS A 121 8.46 7.79 -0.19
CA HIS A 121 7.09 7.86 -0.67
C HIS A 121 7.03 8.44 -2.10
N ALA A 122 7.67 9.60 -2.35
CA ALA A 122 7.70 10.21 -3.66
C ALA A 122 8.39 9.30 -4.70
N GLN A 123 9.54 8.72 -4.36
CA GLN A 123 10.25 7.77 -5.22
C GLN A 123 9.44 6.51 -5.52
N ALA A 124 8.66 6.00 -4.56
CA ALA A 124 7.81 4.83 -4.81
C ALA A 124 6.69 5.12 -5.81
N ILE A 125 6.11 6.32 -5.77
CA ILE A 125 5.10 6.76 -6.76
C ILE A 125 5.76 6.96 -8.12
N GLU A 126 6.90 7.68 -8.19
CA GLU A 126 7.64 7.93 -9.42
C GLU A 126 7.98 6.62 -10.13
N ALA A 127 8.59 5.67 -9.43
CA ALA A 127 8.89 4.35 -9.97
C ALA A 127 7.65 3.60 -10.47
N TYR A 128 6.52 3.69 -9.73
CA TYR A 128 5.28 3.07 -10.17
C TYR A 128 4.71 3.73 -11.42
N VAL A 129 4.78 5.05 -11.52
CA VAL A 129 4.33 5.80 -12.70
C VAL A 129 5.15 5.40 -13.93
N GLU A 130 6.47 5.35 -13.80
CA GLU A 130 7.36 4.96 -14.90
C GLU A 130 7.13 3.53 -15.40
N GLU A 131 6.83 2.60 -14.48
CA GLU A 131 6.70 1.17 -14.83
C GLU A 131 5.28 0.77 -15.24
N HIS A 132 4.25 1.43 -14.70
CA HIS A 132 2.88 0.90 -14.71
C HIS A 132 1.80 1.90 -15.13
N VAL A 133 2.15 3.14 -15.50
CA VAL A 133 1.17 4.17 -15.92
C VAL A 133 1.40 4.57 -17.38
N GLY A 134 0.29 4.83 -18.09
CA GLY A 134 0.36 5.23 -19.50
C GLY A 134 0.44 4.04 -20.46
N ILE A 135 1.02 4.28 -21.62
CA ILE A 135 1.23 3.26 -22.66
C ILE A 135 2.73 2.97 -22.73
N ASN A 136 3.09 1.72 -22.61
CA ASN A 136 4.47 1.28 -22.83
C ASN A 136 4.80 1.44 -24.32
N GLU A 137 5.69 2.35 -24.66
CA GLU A 137 6.06 2.66 -26.06
C GLU A 137 6.66 1.46 -26.80
N ASN A 138 7.27 0.51 -26.10
CA ASN A 138 7.92 -0.65 -26.68
C ASN A 138 6.95 -1.82 -26.93
N THR A 139 5.97 -2.00 -26.03
CA THR A 139 5.02 -3.14 -26.11
C THR A 139 3.63 -2.73 -26.57
N GLY A 140 3.29 -1.45 -26.50
CA GLY A 140 1.94 -0.94 -26.74
C GLY A 140 0.92 -1.31 -25.66
N GLU A 141 1.38 -1.91 -24.55
CA GLU A 141 0.50 -2.29 -23.45
C GLU A 141 0.09 -1.07 -22.64
N MET A 142 -1.19 -1.04 -22.24
CA MET A 142 -1.73 -0.01 -21.36
C MET A 142 -1.30 -0.26 -19.91
N GLY A 143 -1.06 0.81 -19.18
CA GLY A 143 -0.74 0.76 -17.76
C GLY A 143 -1.89 0.27 -16.88
N ASN A 144 -1.58 0.02 -15.62
CA ASN A 144 -2.46 -0.64 -14.64
C ASN A 144 -3.17 0.34 -13.69
N MET A 145 -3.12 1.67 -13.93
CA MET A 145 -3.75 2.66 -13.07
C MET A 145 -5.04 3.16 -13.67
N TYR A 146 -6.16 2.89 -12.99
CA TYR A 146 -7.52 3.18 -13.48
C TYR A 146 -8.28 4.21 -12.62
N PHE A 147 -7.62 4.82 -11.63
CA PHE A 147 -8.23 5.78 -10.71
C PHE A 147 -7.86 7.21 -11.11
N ASP A 148 -8.72 7.85 -11.90
CA ASP A 148 -8.52 9.20 -12.42
C ASP A 148 -8.25 10.23 -11.31
N ARG A 149 -8.96 10.13 -10.19
CA ARG A 149 -8.77 11.03 -9.04
C ARG A 149 -7.38 10.94 -8.43
N THR A 150 -6.80 9.74 -8.37
CA THR A 150 -5.43 9.55 -7.89
C THR A 150 -4.43 10.04 -8.93
N LEU A 151 -4.69 9.85 -10.23
CA LEU A 151 -3.84 10.40 -11.28
C LEU A 151 -3.82 11.94 -11.24
N ASP A 152 -4.97 12.59 -11.09
CA ASP A 152 -5.07 14.04 -10.93
C ASP A 152 -4.30 14.54 -9.69
N ASP A 153 -4.42 13.81 -8.58
CA ASP A 153 -3.74 14.12 -7.33
C ASP A 153 -2.22 14.00 -7.48
N TRP A 154 -1.73 12.97 -8.19
CA TRP A 154 -0.30 12.80 -8.49
C TRP A 154 0.25 13.90 -9.40
N ILE A 155 -0.49 14.30 -10.44
CA ILE A 155 -0.11 15.41 -11.33
C ILE A 155 0.04 16.72 -10.55
N GLY A 156 -0.87 16.96 -9.59
CA GLY A 156 -0.86 18.17 -8.76
C GLY A 156 0.13 18.14 -7.61
N TYR A 157 0.70 16.96 -7.28
CA TYR A 157 1.46 16.75 -6.05
C TYR A 157 2.69 17.63 -5.94
N LYS A 158 2.84 18.26 -4.78
CA LYS A 158 4.02 19.06 -4.41
C LYS A 158 4.44 18.69 -3.00
N ILE A 159 5.69 18.32 -2.82
CA ILE A 159 6.26 17.90 -1.53
C ILE A 159 6.04 18.97 -0.45
N ASP A 160 6.22 20.26 -0.80
CA ASP A 160 6.07 21.38 0.13
C ASP A 160 4.64 21.61 0.60
N ASN A 161 3.64 21.08 -0.10
CA ASN A 161 2.22 21.23 0.20
C ASN A 161 1.47 19.90 0.26
N ARG A 162 2.15 18.85 0.66
CA ARG A 162 1.70 17.45 0.63
C ARG A 162 0.38 17.19 1.38
N THR A 163 0.05 17.99 2.39
CA THR A 163 -1.17 17.84 3.19
C THR A 163 -2.47 18.07 2.45
N LYS A 164 -2.41 18.47 1.19
CA LYS A 164 -3.57 18.65 0.30
C LYS A 164 -3.84 17.46 -0.61
N TYR A 165 -2.97 16.45 -0.58
CA TYR A 165 -2.94 15.35 -1.53
C TYR A 165 -3.15 14.01 -0.82
N ASP A 166 -4.33 13.84 -0.22
CA ASP A 166 -4.67 12.68 0.61
C ASP A 166 -4.60 11.36 -0.19
N LEU A 167 -4.99 11.39 -1.50
CA LEU A 167 -4.92 10.22 -2.40
C LEU A 167 -3.46 9.88 -2.74
N THR A 168 -2.61 10.88 -2.94
CA THR A 168 -1.18 10.68 -3.16
C THR A 168 -0.55 10.04 -1.92
N ILE A 169 -0.84 10.55 -0.72
CA ILE A 169 -0.28 10.00 0.51
C ILE A 169 -0.70 8.54 0.70
N SER A 170 -1.98 8.23 0.58
CA SER A 170 -2.47 6.86 0.78
C SER A 170 -1.95 5.87 -0.27
N SER A 171 -1.90 6.27 -1.56
CA SER A 171 -1.36 5.40 -2.62
C SER A 171 0.13 5.14 -2.45
N GLY A 172 0.92 6.17 -2.13
CA GLY A 172 2.34 5.99 -1.86
C GLY A 172 2.62 5.13 -0.62
N LEU A 173 1.79 5.22 0.43
CA LEU A 173 1.88 4.32 1.59
C LEU A 173 1.59 2.86 1.20
N ALA A 174 0.64 2.61 0.30
CA ALA A 174 0.40 1.26 -0.23
C ALA A 174 1.63 0.72 -0.96
N LEU A 175 2.25 1.54 -1.81
CA LEU A 175 3.48 1.16 -2.52
C LEU A 175 4.65 0.89 -1.56
N LEU A 176 4.85 1.74 -0.54
CA LEU A 176 5.87 1.52 0.49
C LEU A 176 5.61 0.24 1.29
N GLY A 177 4.36 -0.01 1.67
CA GLY A 177 3.96 -1.25 2.35
C GLY A 177 4.24 -2.48 1.50
N ALA A 178 4.02 -2.37 0.18
CA ALA A 178 4.26 -3.45 -0.78
C ALA A 178 5.75 -3.81 -0.94
N GLN A 179 6.67 -2.90 -0.70
CA GLN A 179 8.12 -3.17 -0.75
C GLN A 179 8.57 -4.17 0.32
N LYS A 180 7.85 -4.29 1.44
CA LYS A 180 8.10 -5.30 2.47
C LYS A 180 7.93 -6.73 1.95
N PHE A 181 7.04 -6.93 1.00
CA PHE A 181 6.73 -8.25 0.47
C PHE A 181 7.63 -8.56 -0.73
N LYS A 182 8.68 -9.34 -0.49
CA LYS A 182 9.50 -9.92 -1.57
C LYS A 182 8.86 -11.23 -2.00
N GLN A 183 8.69 -11.41 -3.31
CA GLN A 183 8.32 -12.72 -3.84
C GLN A 183 9.46 -13.68 -3.49
N LYS A 184 9.20 -14.65 -2.61
CA LYS A 184 10.11 -15.77 -2.50
C LYS A 184 10.05 -16.48 -3.86
N LYS A 185 11.14 -16.45 -4.64
CA LYS A 185 11.28 -17.38 -5.75
C LYS A 185 11.02 -18.76 -5.13
N LYS A 186 9.88 -19.39 -5.46
CA LYS A 186 9.76 -20.82 -5.29
C LYS A 186 10.91 -21.36 -6.14
N GLU A 187 11.97 -21.81 -5.51
CA GLU A 187 12.87 -22.71 -6.18
C GLU A 187 11.95 -23.80 -6.70
N SER A 188 11.91 -23.95 -8.03
CA SER A 188 11.06 -24.95 -8.63
C SER A 188 11.53 -26.27 -8.01
N ALA A 189 10.65 -26.92 -7.25
CA ALA A 189 10.89 -28.27 -6.74
C ALA A 189 11.08 -29.27 -7.89
N PHE A 190 10.87 -28.83 -9.12
CA PHE A 190 11.23 -29.47 -10.35
C PHE A 190 12.73 -29.26 -10.63
N ASN A 191 13.52 -30.11 -10.02
CA ASN A 191 14.87 -30.30 -10.48
C ASN A 191 14.75 -31.09 -11.81
N ASP A 192 14.72 -30.39 -12.94
CA ASP A 192 14.58 -30.96 -14.29
C ASP A 192 15.49 -32.17 -14.52
N LYS A 193 16.67 -32.16 -13.90
CA LYS A 193 17.62 -33.29 -14.02
C LYS A 193 17.12 -34.59 -13.37
N THR A 194 16.30 -34.50 -12.31
CA THR A 194 15.76 -35.69 -11.62
C THR A 194 14.56 -36.28 -12.37
N PHE A 195 13.74 -35.42 -12.97
CA PHE A 195 12.60 -35.86 -13.78
C PHE A 195 13.05 -36.59 -15.05
N PHE A 196 13.97 -35.99 -15.80
CA PHE A 196 14.52 -36.62 -17.01
C PHE A 196 15.33 -37.89 -16.72
N ARG A 197 15.94 -38.02 -15.55
CA ARG A 197 16.66 -39.24 -15.16
C ARG A 197 15.70 -40.38 -14.87
N ARG A 198 14.61 -40.17 -14.16
CA ARG A 198 13.55 -41.18 -13.96
C ARG A 198 12.91 -41.62 -15.25
N TYR A 199 12.59 -40.70 -16.13
CA TYR A 199 11.98 -41.00 -17.43
C TYR A 199 12.89 -41.83 -18.33
N LYS A 200 14.20 -41.58 -18.32
CA LYS A 200 15.18 -42.39 -19.04
C LYS A 200 15.36 -43.80 -18.47
N GLU A 201 15.18 -44.00 -17.18
CA GLU A 201 15.25 -45.32 -16.53
C GLU A 201 13.97 -46.17 -16.83
N GLU A 202 12.81 -45.55 -16.95
CA GLU A 202 11.57 -46.23 -17.32
C GLU A 202 11.52 -46.68 -18.80
N ILE A 203 12.13 -45.91 -19.72
CA ILE A 203 12.18 -46.27 -21.14
C ILE A 203 13.21 -47.38 -21.42
N ARG A 204 14.12 -47.67 -20.51
CA ARG A 204 15.14 -48.71 -20.65
C ARG A 204 14.76 -50.08 -20.06
N ARG A 205 13.54 -50.17 -19.51
CA ARG A 205 12.92 -51.44 -19.06
C ARG A 205 11.86 -51.90 -20.08
#